data_f032f537493c41bbac786a268eea6334
#
_entry.id   f032f537493c41bbac786a268eea6334
#
_cell.length_a   1.000
_cell.length_b   1.000
_cell.length_c   1.000
_cell.angle_alpha   90.00
_cell.angle_beta   90.00
_cell.angle_gamma   90.00
#
_symmetry.space_group_name_H-M   'P 1'
#
loop_
_entity.id
_entity.type
_entity.pdbx_description
1 polymer ?
#
loop_
_entity_poly.entity_id
_entity_poly.type
_entity_poly.pdbx_seq_one_letter_code
_entity_poly.pdbx_strand_id
1 'polypeptide(L)'
;MNLQKFAAVAVLGASLCFASAAHATAPEFFVLDNGVGRGSWTPEQQAKTLKVLGFDGIGYNYTKPAALAAWQKAFKEQGLKIYSLYVYTFIDKPQHYDPAFKEAIKLLKGTDTVIWMTLRQTEVKGDYDEQAVKLVQEIADLAQENGLRVALYGHAGFYVATANDAVRIVKKVNRPNVGASINLCHEFITKNGDKLDETLKNAAPYLTLVTINGVDAANKKYILRLDEGDFDQAAWIKKLLAAGYKGPVGLQCYSVKGDTAENLKADIAAWHKITEQLK
;
A
#
# COMPACT_ATOMS: atom_id res chain seq x y z
N MET A 1 67.55 47.42 -16.18
CA MET A 1 66.40 47.30 -15.26
C MET A 1 65.32 46.48 -15.99
N ASN A 2 65.34 45.13 -15.79
CA ASN A 2 64.52 44.18 -16.55
C ASN A 2 63.27 43.76 -15.71
N LEU A 3 62.12 44.11 -16.23
CA LEU A 3 60.83 43.59 -15.67
C LEU A 3 60.50 42.22 -16.32
N GLN A 4 60.56 41.16 -15.55
CA GLN A 4 60.06 39.88 -15.95
C GLN A 4 58.52 39.84 -15.74
N LYS A 5 57.78 39.51 -16.81
CA LYS A 5 56.36 39.29 -16.81
C LYS A 5 56.12 37.80 -16.44
N PHE A 6 55.47 37.54 -15.30
CA PHE A 6 54.96 36.21 -14.97
C PHE A 6 53.59 36.03 -15.63
N ALA A 7 53.48 35.05 -16.51
CA ALA A 7 52.21 34.58 -17.06
C ALA A 7 51.63 33.48 -16.11
N ALA A 8 50.46 33.77 -15.56
CA ALA A 8 49.70 32.76 -14.79
C ALA A 8 48.88 31.90 -15.74
N VAL A 9 49.17 30.61 -15.76
CA VAL A 9 48.35 29.59 -16.47
C VAL A 9 47.24 29.15 -15.53
N ALA A 10 46.00 29.49 -15.85
CA ALA A 10 44.82 28.97 -15.14
C ALA A 10 44.47 27.59 -15.72
N VAL A 11 44.65 26.55 -14.92
CA VAL A 11 44.15 25.19 -15.25
C VAL A 11 42.70 25.10 -14.81
N LEU A 12 41.77 25.12 -15.75
CA LEU A 12 40.36 24.78 -15.52
C LEU A 12 40.24 23.26 -15.35
N GLY A 13 40.13 22.84 -14.11
CA GLY A 13 39.76 21.47 -13.79
C GLY A 13 38.26 21.25 -14.00
N ALA A 14 37.88 20.57 -15.07
CA ALA A 14 36.49 20.11 -15.27
C ALA A 14 36.26 18.93 -14.35
N SER A 15 35.56 19.17 -13.22
CA SER A 15 35.02 18.08 -12.37
C SER A 15 33.87 17.41 -13.09
N LEU A 16 34.11 16.25 -13.68
CA LEU A 16 33.07 15.34 -14.14
C LEU A 16 32.35 14.73 -12.90
N CYS A 17 31.20 15.34 -12.52
CA CYS A 17 30.28 14.72 -11.60
C CYS A 17 29.67 13.50 -12.30
N PHE A 18 30.20 12.31 -12.05
CA PHE A 18 29.49 11.07 -12.33
C PHE A 18 28.30 11.00 -11.37
N ALA A 19 27.12 11.35 -11.87
CA ALA A 19 25.89 11.00 -11.19
C ALA A 19 25.81 9.47 -11.18
N SER A 20 26.14 8.86 -10.05
CA SER A 20 25.86 7.45 -9.79
C SER A 20 24.35 7.28 -9.93
N ALA A 21 23.91 6.57 -10.94
CA ALA A 21 22.52 6.12 -11.03
C ALA A 21 22.28 5.23 -9.81
N ALA A 22 21.63 5.79 -8.79
CA ALA A 22 21.17 5.00 -7.65
C ALA A 22 20.20 3.94 -8.23
N HIS A 23 20.63 2.68 -8.22
CA HIS A 23 19.76 1.59 -8.55
C HIS A 23 18.60 1.64 -7.57
N ALA A 24 17.39 1.83 -8.08
CA ALA A 24 16.21 1.84 -7.24
C ALA A 24 16.11 0.48 -6.56
N THR A 25 16.26 0.46 -5.23
CA THR A 25 16.01 -0.76 -4.47
C THR A 25 14.55 -1.15 -4.67
N ALA A 26 14.31 -2.45 -4.91
CA ALA A 26 12.95 -2.96 -5.03
C ALA A 26 12.12 -2.57 -3.79
N PRO A 27 10.84 -2.21 -3.96
CA PRO A 27 9.96 -1.95 -2.81
C PRO A 27 9.84 -3.16 -1.90
N GLU A 28 9.69 -2.92 -0.58
CA GLU A 28 9.31 -3.98 0.36
C GLU A 28 7.98 -4.60 -0.09
N PHE A 29 7.86 -5.93 0.04
CA PHE A 29 6.70 -6.68 -0.45
C PHE A 29 5.98 -7.41 0.68
N PHE A 30 4.73 -7.07 0.89
CA PHE A 30 3.90 -7.70 1.91
C PHE A 30 2.66 -8.35 1.28
N VAL A 31 2.02 -9.26 2.00
CA VAL A 31 0.79 -9.91 1.55
C VAL A 31 -0.37 -9.53 2.46
N LEU A 32 -1.59 -9.38 1.90
CA LEU A 32 -2.78 -9.20 2.71
C LEU A 32 -3.14 -10.53 3.40
N ASP A 33 -3.61 -10.46 4.64
CA ASP A 33 -3.93 -11.65 5.46
C ASP A 33 -4.99 -12.57 4.85
N ASN A 34 -5.78 -12.08 3.89
CA ASN A 34 -6.73 -12.91 3.14
C ASN A 34 -6.05 -13.99 2.26
N GLY A 35 -4.76 -13.84 1.99
CA GLY A 35 -3.94 -14.82 1.27
C GLY A 35 -3.07 -15.68 2.17
N VAL A 36 -3.16 -15.56 3.50
CA VAL A 36 -2.23 -16.20 4.44
C VAL A 36 -2.98 -17.10 5.44
N GLY A 37 -3.84 -17.96 4.94
CA GLY A 37 -4.55 -18.92 5.79
C GLY A 37 -5.45 -18.26 6.83
N ARG A 38 -6.09 -17.13 6.52
CA ARG A 38 -7.01 -16.43 7.42
C ARG A 38 -8.04 -17.39 7.99
N GLY A 39 -8.14 -17.45 9.34
CA GLY A 39 -9.08 -18.31 10.06
C GLY A 39 -8.61 -19.75 10.24
N SER A 40 -7.50 -20.17 9.61
CA SER A 40 -6.93 -21.51 9.77
C SER A 40 -5.50 -21.53 10.33
N TRP A 41 -4.66 -20.52 10.00
CA TRP A 41 -3.30 -20.42 10.52
C TRP A 41 -3.24 -19.46 11.72
N THR A 42 -2.43 -19.82 12.73
CA THR A 42 -2.15 -18.92 13.86
C THR A 42 -1.24 -17.77 13.41
N PRO A 43 -1.14 -16.66 14.19
CA PRO A 43 -0.20 -15.59 13.90
C PRO A 43 1.25 -16.06 13.73
N GLU A 44 1.67 -17.02 14.55
CA GLU A 44 3.02 -17.62 14.51
C GLU A 44 3.24 -18.43 13.24
N GLN A 45 2.25 -19.21 12.82
CA GLN A 45 2.30 -19.96 11.56
C GLN A 45 2.38 -19.01 10.36
N GLN A 46 1.58 -17.97 10.35
CA GLN A 46 1.61 -16.95 9.29
C GLN A 46 2.99 -16.28 9.23
N ALA A 47 3.46 -15.75 10.35
CA ALA A 47 4.75 -15.05 10.42
C ALA A 47 5.91 -15.95 10.00
N LYS A 48 5.98 -17.19 10.50
CA LYS A 48 7.01 -18.17 10.13
C LYS A 48 7.00 -18.49 8.63
N THR A 49 5.80 -18.74 8.07
CA THR A 49 5.65 -19.06 6.65
C THR A 49 6.10 -17.88 5.78
N LEU A 50 5.63 -16.66 6.07
CA LEU A 50 6.03 -15.48 5.31
C LEU A 50 7.52 -15.21 5.39
N LYS A 51 8.14 -15.40 6.59
CA LYS A 51 9.59 -15.26 6.74
C LYS A 51 10.37 -16.24 5.88
N VAL A 52 9.97 -17.52 5.89
CA VAL A 52 10.63 -18.57 5.09
C VAL A 52 10.50 -18.30 3.61
N LEU A 53 9.37 -17.78 3.15
CA LEU A 53 9.13 -17.47 1.74
C LEU A 53 9.82 -16.16 1.29
N GLY A 54 10.22 -15.27 2.20
CA GLY A 54 10.90 -14.03 1.87
C GLY A 54 10.00 -12.82 1.70
N PHE A 55 8.77 -12.84 2.23
CA PHE A 55 7.95 -11.64 2.36
C PHE A 55 8.47 -10.75 3.48
N ASP A 56 8.27 -9.44 3.35
CA ASP A 56 8.68 -8.46 4.36
C ASP A 56 7.65 -8.28 5.47
N GLY A 57 6.42 -8.76 5.29
CA GLY A 57 5.37 -8.68 6.31
C GLY A 57 3.96 -8.91 5.79
N ILE A 58 2.99 -8.32 6.50
CA ILE A 58 1.56 -8.54 6.28
C ILE A 58 0.77 -7.22 6.29
N GLY A 59 -0.33 -7.19 5.52
CA GLY A 59 -1.45 -6.28 5.72
C GLY A 59 -2.53 -6.99 6.54
N TYR A 60 -2.73 -6.56 7.78
CA TYR A 60 -3.62 -7.24 8.72
C TYR A 60 -5.04 -6.65 8.72
N ASN A 61 -6.03 -7.51 8.71
CA ASN A 61 -7.43 -7.12 8.80
C ASN A 61 -7.85 -7.01 10.27
N TYR A 62 -8.18 -5.81 10.71
CA TYR A 62 -8.57 -5.55 12.09
C TYR A 62 -9.78 -6.37 12.51
N THR A 63 -9.70 -7.00 13.66
CA THR A 63 -10.81 -7.69 14.31
C THR A 63 -11.03 -7.19 15.73
N LYS A 64 -9.99 -7.11 16.56
CA LYS A 64 -10.00 -6.59 17.91
C LYS A 64 -8.57 -6.29 18.41
N PRO A 65 -8.37 -5.42 19.42
CA PRO A 65 -7.03 -5.06 19.92
C PRO A 65 -6.19 -6.26 20.38
N ALA A 66 -6.78 -7.18 21.14
CA ALA A 66 -6.06 -8.36 21.63
C ALA A 66 -5.53 -9.26 20.51
N ALA A 67 -6.28 -9.39 19.41
CA ALA A 67 -5.81 -10.12 18.24
C ALA A 67 -4.64 -9.38 17.57
N LEU A 68 -4.75 -8.05 17.37
CA LEU A 68 -3.66 -7.25 16.82
C LEU A 68 -2.37 -7.42 17.63
N ALA A 69 -2.44 -7.39 18.97
CA ALA A 69 -1.28 -7.57 19.84
C ALA A 69 -0.60 -8.95 19.64
N ALA A 70 -1.38 -10.01 19.41
CA ALA A 70 -0.84 -11.33 19.11
C ALA A 70 -0.08 -11.35 17.77
N TRP A 71 -0.63 -10.73 16.72
CA TRP A 71 0.04 -10.58 15.42
C TRP A 71 1.31 -9.73 15.54
N GLN A 72 1.25 -8.59 16.24
CA GLN A 72 2.44 -7.75 16.46
C GLN A 72 3.58 -8.54 17.11
N LYS A 73 3.27 -9.35 18.15
CA LYS A 73 4.25 -10.20 18.80
C LYS A 73 4.86 -11.22 17.83
N ALA A 74 4.03 -12.01 17.16
CA ALA A 74 4.48 -13.07 16.26
C ALA A 74 5.32 -12.55 15.09
N PHE A 75 4.89 -11.43 14.48
CA PHE A 75 5.61 -10.83 13.35
C PHE A 75 6.93 -10.20 13.80
N LYS A 76 6.93 -9.50 14.94
CA LYS A 76 8.16 -8.92 15.52
C LYS A 76 9.21 -10.00 15.83
N GLU A 77 8.81 -11.15 16.37
CA GLU A 77 9.70 -12.27 16.68
C GLU A 77 10.37 -12.85 15.41
N GLN A 78 9.75 -12.73 14.25
CA GLN A 78 10.30 -13.13 12.95
C GLN A 78 11.03 -11.97 12.22
N GLY A 79 11.09 -10.77 12.80
CA GLY A 79 11.64 -9.58 12.15
C GLY A 79 10.82 -9.11 10.96
N LEU A 80 9.53 -9.39 10.97
CA LEU A 80 8.57 -8.96 9.94
C LEU A 80 7.74 -7.77 10.41
N LYS A 81 7.17 -7.00 9.45
CA LYS A 81 6.34 -5.82 9.71
C LYS A 81 4.85 -6.10 9.52
N ILE A 82 4.01 -5.34 10.22
CA ILE A 82 2.60 -5.14 9.85
C ILE A 82 2.53 -3.82 9.08
N TYR A 83 2.39 -3.88 7.77
CA TYR A 83 2.40 -2.70 6.89
C TYR A 83 1.13 -1.91 6.94
N SER A 84 -0.01 -2.59 7.09
CA SER A 84 -1.30 -1.92 7.17
C SER A 84 -2.24 -2.60 8.16
N LEU A 85 -3.05 -1.79 8.83
CA LEU A 85 -4.20 -2.25 9.60
C LEU A 85 -5.47 -1.87 8.84
N TYR A 86 -6.05 -2.84 8.13
CA TYR A 86 -7.27 -2.65 7.36
C TYR A 86 -8.48 -2.64 8.27
N VAL A 87 -9.31 -1.61 8.16
CA VAL A 87 -10.49 -1.43 9.00
C VAL A 87 -11.73 -1.08 8.18
N TYR A 88 -12.84 -1.75 8.50
CA TYR A 88 -14.15 -1.39 7.97
C TYR A 88 -14.72 -0.19 8.71
N THR A 89 -15.10 0.84 7.97
CA THR A 89 -15.89 1.95 8.52
C THR A 89 -17.16 2.20 7.70
N PHE A 90 -18.21 2.68 8.35
CA PHE A 90 -19.51 2.95 7.76
C PHE A 90 -19.87 4.42 7.94
N ILE A 91 -20.09 5.14 6.86
CA ILE A 91 -20.35 6.59 6.89
C ILE A 91 -21.80 6.94 7.29
N ASP A 92 -22.72 5.99 7.10
CA ASP A 92 -24.17 6.15 7.27
C ASP A 92 -24.74 5.41 8.49
N LYS A 93 -23.86 4.85 9.37
CA LYS A 93 -24.30 4.20 10.62
C LYS A 93 -24.01 5.09 11.83
N PRO A 94 -24.84 5.03 12.88
CA PRO A 94 -24.57 5.74 14.14
C PRO A 94 -23.21 5.36 14.76
N GLN A 95 -22.84 4.09 14.66
CA GLN A 95 -21.52 3.58 15.01
C GLN A 95 -20.71 3.33 13.74
N HIS A 96 -19.81 4.24 13.44
CA HIS A 96 -19.03 4.21 12.20
C HIS A 96 -18.01 3.05 12.14
N TYR A 97 -17.50 2.61 13.28
CA TYR A 97 -16.50 1.55 13.44
C TYR A 97 -16.55 0.98 14.86
N ASP A 98 -15.86 -0.14 15.12
CA ASP A 98 -15.73 -0.70 16.47
C ASP A 98 -15.03 0.31 17.39
N PRO A 99 -15.66 0.74 18.52
CA PRO A 99 -15.05 1.70 19.45
C PRO A 99 -13.68 1.25 19.98
N ALA A 100 -13.43 -0.05 20.13
CA ALA A 100 -12.14 -0.60 20.54
C ALA A 100 -11.02 -0.38 19.51
N PHE A 101 -11.35 0.03 18.30
CA PHE A 101 -10.37 0.39 17.28
C PHE A 101 -9.44 1.55 17.72
N LYS A 102 -9.95 2.47 18.52
CA LYS A 102 -9.13 3.55 19.13
C LYS A 102 -7.99 3.01 20.01
N GLU A 103 -8.24 1.89 20.70
CA GLU A 103 -7.18 1.18 21.44
C GLU A 103 -6.17 0.52 20.51
N ALA A 104 -6.65 -0.10 19.43
CA ALA A 104 -5.78 -0.70 18.42
C ALA A 104 -4.82 0.33 17.79
N ILE A 105 -5.28 1.56 17.52
CA ILE A 105 -4.42 2.65 17.03
C ILE A 105 -3.29 2.94 18.04
N LYS A 106 -3.59 2.99 19.34
CA LYS A 106 -2.58 3.23 20.37
C LYS A 106 -1.54 2.10 20.46
N LEU A 107 -1.96 0.85 20.23
CA LEU A 107 -1.04 -0.30 20.19
C LEU A 107 -0.02 -0.21 19.04
N LEU A 108 -0.31 0.52 17.98
CA LEU A 108 0.57 0.70 16.83
C LEU A 108 1.56 1.86 17.00
N LYS A 109 1.53 2.59 18.13
CA LYS A 109 2.45 3.71 18.38
C LYS A 109 3.91 3.27 18.24
N GLY A 110 4.68 4.04 17.47
CA GLY A 110 6.09 3.76 17.22
C GLY A 110 6.34 2.70 16.12
N THR A 111 5.30 2.34 15.36
CA THR A 111 5.42 1.52 14.14
C THR A 111 5.18 2.38 12.91
N ASP A 112 5.54 1.85 11.73
CA ASP A 112 5.24 2.47 10.42
C ASP A 112 3.90 1.97 9.83
N THR A 113 3.10 1.24 10.61
CA THR A 113 1.82 0.66 10.17
C THR A 113 0.87 1.76 9.71
N VAL A 114 0.32 1.61 8.52
CA VAL A 114 -0.69 2.52 7.97
C VAL A 114 -2.08 2.06 8.39
N ILE A 115 -2.88 2.96 8.95
CA ILE A 115 -4.31 2.70 9.15
C ILE A 115 -4.99 2.74 7.78
N TRP A 116 -5.46 1.59 7.31
CA TRP A 116 -6.00 1.44 5.96
C TRP A 116 -7.50 1.29 6.01
N MET A 117 -8.21 2.41 5.93
CA MET A 117 -9.65 2.46 6.19
C MET A 117 -10.49 2.45 4.92
N THR A 118 -11.57 1.67 4.95
CA THR A 118 -12.63 1.74 3.95
C THR A 118 -13.67 2.78 4.34
N LEU A 119 -14.32 3.38 3.35
CA LEU A 119 -15.50 4.23 3.55
C LEU A 119 -16.69 3.54 2.87
N ARG A 120 -17.51 2.89 3.68
CA ARG A 120 -18.67 2.11 3.24
C ARG A 120 -19.96 2.87 3.51
N GLN A 121 -20.94 2.66 2.65
CA GLN A 121 -22.35 2.95 2.92
C GLN A 121 -23.13 1.64 2.99
N THR A 122 -24.16 1.58 3.81
CA THR A 122 -25.06 0.43 3.90
C THR A 122 -26.24 0.57 2.95
N GLU A 123 -26.72 1.79 2.76
CA GLU A 123 -27.77 2.13 1.85
C GLU A 123 -27.33 3.29 0.94
N VAL A 124 -27.60 3.14 -0.21
CA VAL A 124 -27.71 3.76 -1.49
C VAL A 124 -27.61 5.29 -1.59
N LYS A 125 -26.84 5.73 -2.61
CA LYS A 125 -27.05 6.95 -3.42
C LYS A 125 -27.32 8.23 -2.61
N GLY A 126 -26.27 8.82 -2.09
CA GLY A 126 -26.26 10.16 -1.54
C GLY A 126 -24.85 10.75 -1.64
N ASP A 127 -24.74 12.04 -1.47
CA ASP A 127 -23.46 12.68 -1.21
C ASP A 127 -23.18 12.59 0.29
N TYR A 128 -22.20 11.77 0.66
CA TYR A 128 -21.76 11.56 2.03
C TYR A 128 -20.37 12.17 2.27
N ASP A 129 -19.91 13.08 1.43
CA ASP A 129 -18.57 13.61 1.53
C ASP A 129 -18.33 14.31 2.88
N GLU A 130 -19.30 15.04 3.42
CA GLU A 130 -19.14 15.69 4.71
C GLU A 130 -18.99 14.69 5.86
N GLN A 131 -19.81 13.62 5.87
CA GLN A 131 -19.73 12.56 6.87
C GLN A 131 -18.42 11.78 6.75
N ALA A 132 -18.03 11.46 5.51
CA ALA A 132 -16.76 10.80 5.23
C ALA A 132 -15.57 11.64 5.69
N VAL A 133 -15.58 12.94 5.41
CA VAL A 133 -14.51 13.86 5.84
C VAL A 133 -14.42 13.91 7.36
N LYS A 134 -15.52 14.08 8.09
CA LYS A 134 -15.54 14.12 9.56
C LYS A 134 -15.00 12.81 10.17
N LEU A 135 -15.44 11.68 9.64
CA LEU A 135 -14.98 10.36 10.10
C LEU A 135 -13.48 10.16 9.86
N VAL A 136 -12.98 10.53 8.68
CA VAL A 136 -11.55 10.43 8.37
C VAL A 136 -10.74 11.38 9.23
N GLN A 137 -11.21 12.61 9.48
CA GLN A 137 -10.54 13.56 10.37
C GLN A 137 -10.42 13.02 11.79
N GLU A 138 -11.49 12.44 12.36
CA GLU A 138 -11.45 11.81 13.70
C GLU A 138 -10.35 10.75 13.80
N ILE A 139 -10.31 9.82 12.85
CA ILE A 139 -9.29 8.74 12.84
C ILE A 139 -7.90 9.28 12.56
N ALA A 140 -7.78 10.26 11.65
CA ALA A 140 -6.51 10.86 11.29
C ALA A 140 -5.88 11.64 12.47
N ASP A 141 -6.67 12.38 13.21
CA ASP A 141 -6.20 13.14 14.37
C ASP A 141 -5.69 12.17 15.46
N LEU A 142 -6.43 11.09 15.76
CA LEU A 142 -5.98 10.05 16.69
C LEU A 142 -4.74 9.30 16.18
N ALA A 143 -4.66 9.00 14.88
CA ALA A 143 -3.51 8.38 14.27
C ALA A 143 -2.27 9.28 14.35
N GLN A 144 -2.43 10.59 14.14
CA GLN A 144 -1.34 11.57 14.23
C GLN A 144 -0.78 11.69 15.64
N GLU A 145 -1.61 11.66 16.68
CA GLU A 145 -1.18 11.62 18.10
C GLU A 145 -0.31 10.40 18.41
N ASN A 146 -0.44 9.34 17.64
CA ASN A 146 0.35 8.10 17.78
C ASN A 146 1.46 7.96 16.72
N GLY A 147 1.71 9.00 15.90
CA GLY A 147 2.76 9.00 14.87
C GLY A 147 2.43 8.14 13.64
N LEU A 148 1.14 7.88 13.38
CA LEU A 148 0.68 7.00 12.33
C LEU A 148 0.07 7.78 11.15
N ARG A 149 0.06 7.14 9.99
CA ARG A 149 -0.61 7.61 8.77
C ARG A 149 -1.90 6.85 8.54
N VAL A 150 -2.81 7.51 7.82
CA VAL A 150 -4.06 6.92 7.34
C VAL A 150 -4.03 6.87 5.82
N ALA A 151 -4.48 5.78 5.24
CA ALA A 151 -4.72 5.67 3.80
C ALA A 151 -6.17 5.27 3.54
N LEU A 152 -6.82 5.91 2.58
CA LEU A 152 -8.15 5.52 2.16
C LEU A 152 -8.08 4.37 1.17
N TYR A 153 -8.80 3.30 1.46
CA TYR A 153 -8.90 2.10 0.65
C TYR A 153 -10.02 2.24 -0.39
N GLY A 154 -9.66 2.41 -1.66
CA GLY A 154 -10.63 2.30 -2.76
C GLY A 154 -11.10 0.85 -2.92
N HIS A 155 -12.39 0.59 -2.72
CA HIS A 155 -12.99 -0.74 -2.82
C HIS A 155 -14.28 -0.70 -3.65
N ALA A 156 -14.31 -1.45 -4.72
CA ALA A 156 -15.49 -1.56 -5.58
C ALA A 156 -16.76 -1.87 -4.78
N GLY A 157 -17.81 -1.12 -5.01
CA GLY A 157 -19.08 -1.23 -4.29
C GLY A 157 -19.15 -0.42 -2.97
N PHE A 158 -18.08 0.26 -2.56
CA PHE A 158 -18.09 1.17 -1.40
C PHE A 158 -18.20 2.63 -1.85
N TYR A 159 -18.43 3.54 -0.90
CA TYR A 159 -18.52 4.97 -1.18
C TYR A 159 -17.22 5.52 -1.79
N VAL A 160 -16.09 5.11 -1.25
CA VAL A 160 -14.79 5.29 -1.88
C VAL A 160 -14.48 4.01 -2.64
N ALA A 161 -14.76 4.00 -3.94
CA ALA A 161 -14.64 2.82 -4.78
C ALA A 161 -13.31 2.73 -5.52
N THR A 162 -12.67 3.88 -5.79
CA THR A 162 -11.46 4.02 -6.59
C THR A 162 -10.42 4.88 -5.88
N ALA A 163 -9.19 4.88 -6.40
CA ALA A 163 -8.15 5.80 -5.94
C ALA A 163 -8.54 7.27 -6.19
N ASN A 164 -9.26 7.57 -7.27
CA ASN A 164 -9.76 8.91 -7.55
C ASN A 164 -10.79 9.38 -6.52
N ASP A 165 -11.69 8.49 -6.05
CA ASP A 165 -12.60 8.80 -4.95
C ASP A 165 -11.82 9.04 -3.65
N ALA A 166 -10.81 8.22 -3.38
CA ALA A 166 -9.94 8.41 -2.21
C ALA A 166 -9.27 9.80 -2.24
N VAL A 167 -8.69 10.19 -3.37
CA VAL A 167 -8.08 11.52 -3.56
C VAL A 167 -9.07 12.65 -3.35
N ARG A 168 -10.31 12.50 -3.84
CA ARG A 168 -11.40 13.48 -3.64
C ARG A 168 -11.65 13.74 -2.15
N ILE A 169 -11.73 12.67 -1.35
CA ILE A 169 -11.92 12.79 0.11
C ILE A 169 -10.67 13.31 0.78
N VAL A 170 -9.46 12.81 0.46
CA VAL A 170 -8.19 13.25 1.03
C VAL A 170 -8.02 14.78 0.90
N LYS A 171 -8.31 15.34 -0.27
CA LYS A 171 -8.24 16.80 -0.50
C LYS A 171 -9.18 17.59 0.44
N LYS A 172 -10.38 17.07 0.70
CA LYS A 172 -11.35 17.71 1.60
C LYS A 172 -10.99 17.53 3.08
N VAL A 173 -10.40 16.39 3.45
CA VAL A 173 -9.95 16.09 4.82
C VAL A 173 -8.86 17.05 5.28
N ASN A 174 -7.95 17.41 4.40
CA ASN A 174 -6.86 18.36 4.65
C ASN A 174 -6.09 18.04 5.96
N ARG A 175 -5.56 16.81 6.05
CA ARG A 175 -4.66 16.37 7.12
C ARG A 175 -3.38 15.80 6.50
N PRO A 176 -2.17 16.21 6.98
CA PRO A 176 -0.90 15.83 6.36
C PRO A 176 -0.59 14.33 6.48
N ASN A 177 -1.18 13.65 7.44
CA ASN A 177 -1.01 12.21 7.67
C ASN A 177 -2.06 11.34 6.94
N VAL A 178 -2.90 11.93 6.07
CA VAL A 178 -3.92 11.20 5.30
C VAL A 178 -3.54 11.13 3.83
N GLY A 179 -3.59 9.93 3.28
CA GLY A 179 -3.35 9.68 1.87
C GLY A 179 -4.34 8.70 1.24
N ALA A 180 -4.08 8.36 0.00
CA ALA A 180 -4.86 7.43 -0.80
C ALA A 180 -4.09 6.12 -1.04
N SER A 181 -4.79 5.07 -1.44
CA SER A 181 -4.18 3.87 -1.99
C SER A 181 -4.69 3.57 -3.39
N ILE A 182 -3.83 2.92 -4.20
CA ILE A 182 -4.25 2.29 -5.45
C ILE A 182 -4.31 0.78 -5.21
N ASN A 183 -5.50 0.22 -5.39
CA ASN A 183 -5.74 -1.21 -5.28
C ASN A 183 -6.07 -1.76 -6.67
N LEU A 184 -5.09 -2.39 -7.32
CA LEU A 184 -5.14 -2.74 -8.73
C LEU A 184 -6.44 -3.47 -9.11
N CYS A 185 -6.81 -4.51 -8.35
CA CYS A 185 -8.04 -5.26 -8.61
C CYS A 185 -9.30 -4.39 -8.62
N HIS A 186 -9.40 -3.43 -7.70
CA HIS A 186 -10.59 -2.57 -7.61
C HIS A 186 -10.66 -1.55 -8.74
N GLU A 187 -9.54 -1.06 -9.24
CA GLU A 187 -9.50 -0.23 -10.44
C GLU A 187 -10.03 -1.00 -11.65
N PHE A 188 -9.66 -2.27 -11.82
CA PHE A 188 -10.21 -3.12 -12.88
C PHE A 188 -11.70 -3.44 -12.68
N ILE A 189 -12.13 -3.81 -11.47
CA ILE A 189 -13.54 -4.10 -11.15
C ILE A 189 -14.42 -2.88 -11.42
N THR A 190 -13.95 -1.68 -11.15
CA THR A 190 -14.66 -0.42 -11.39
C THR A 190 -14.49 0.13 -12.82
N LYS A 191 -13.86 -0.65 -13.71
CA LYS A 191 -13.63 -0.31 -15.13
C LYS A 191 -12.68 0.88 -15.34
N ASN A 192 -11.74 1.06 -14.43
CA ASN A 192 -10.67 2.05 -14.55
C ASN A 192 -9.33 1.44 -14.99
N GLY A 193 -9.29 0.14 -15.32
CA GLY A 193 -8.05 -0.55 -15.67
C GLY A 193 -7.35 0.04 -16.88
N ASP A 194 -8.07 0.61 -17.84
CA ASP A 194 -7.55 1.34 -19.00
C ASP A 194 -7.13 2.78 -18.70
N LYS A 195 -7.43 3.30 -17.49
CA LYS A 195 -7.14 4.67 -17.04
C LYS A 195 -6.11 4.73 -15.92
N LEU A 196 -5.36 3.65 -15.69
CA LEU A 196 -4.39 3.57 -14.58
C LEU A 196 -3.34 4.67 -14.61
N ASP A 197 -2.91 5.11 -15.79
CA ASP A 197 -1.92 6.20 -15.92
C ASP A 197 -2.51 7.56 -15.46
N GLU A 198 -3.76 7.83 -15.80
CA GLU A 198 -4.47 9.02 -15.33
C GLU A 198 -4.72 8.95 -13.81
N THR A 199 -5.17 7.79 -13.33
CA THR A 199 -5.37 7.52 -11.90
C THR A 199 -4.08 7.72 -11.13
N LEU A 200 -2.95 7.18 -11.60
CA LEU A 200 -1.65 7.34 -10.98
C LEU A 200 -1.23 8.81 -10.94
N LYS A 201 -1.34 9.53 -12.06
CA LYS A 201 -1.02 10.95 -12.13
C LYS A 201 -1.79 11.78 -11.09
N ASN A 202 -3.09 11.49 -10.90
CA ASN A 202 -3.92 12.18 -9.91
C ASN A 202 -3.58 11.76 -8.47
N ALA A 203 -3.30 10.48 -8.24
CA ALA A 203 -3.09 9.93 -6.91
C ALA A 203 -1.65 10.11 -6.38
N ALA A 204 -0.64 10.23 -7.25
CA ALA A 204 0.77 10.24 -6.87
C ALA A 204 1.12 11.19 -5.71
N PRO A 205 0.61 12.45 -5.65
CA PRO A 205 0.91 13.35 -4.53
C PRO A 205 0.36 12.89 -3.17
N TYR A 206 -0.57 11.97 -3.16
CA TYR A 206 -1.29 11.48 -1.97
C TYR A 206 -1.05 9.99 -1.71
N LEU A 207 -0.26 9.31 -2.57
CA LEU A 207 -0.16 7.85 -2.58
C LEU A 207 0.62 7.34 -1.37
N THR A 208 -0.04 6.56 -0.55
CA THR A 208 0.50 5.99 0.71
C THR A 208 0.69 4.48 0.64
N LEU A 209 -0.23 3.76 -0.01
CA LEU A 209 -0.18 2.31 -0.19
C LEU A 209 -0.58 1.92 -1.62
N VAL A 210 0.00 0.82 -2.08
CA VAL A 210 -0.36 0.19 -3.37
C VAL A 210 -0.53 -1.30 -3.15
N THR A 211 -1.54 -1.90 -3.80
CA THR A 211 -1.62 -3.35 -3.93
C THR A 211 -1.67 -3.78 -5.38
N ILE A 212 -1.06 -4.94 -5.63
CA ILE A 212 -1.05 -5.64 -6.92
C ILE A 212 -1.56 -7.06 -6.77
N ASN A 213 -1.87 -7.69 -7.87
CA ASN A 213 -2.29 -9.08 -8.00
C ASN A 213 -2.26 -9.46 -9.47
N GLY A 214 -2.31 -10.74 -9.82
CA GLY A 214 -2.51 -11.15 -11.21
C GLY A 214 -3.86 -10.68 -11.74
N VAL A 215 -3.89 -10.25 -12.99
CA VAL A 215 -5.08 -9.77 -13.70
C VAL A 215 -5.11 -10.34 -15.10
N ASP A 216 -6.23 -10.94 -15.48
CA ASP A 216 -6.58 -11.33 -16.84
C ASP A 216 -7.76 -10.43 -17.27
N ALA A 217 -7.42 -9.30 -17.87
CA ALA A 217 -8.39 -8.26 -18.20
C ALA A 217 -9.35 -8.75 -19.31
N ALA A 218 -8.85 -9.52 -20.27
CA ALA A 218 -9.63 -10.06 -21.39
C ALA A 218 -10.76 -10.99 -20.89
N ASN A 219 -10.49 -11.81 -19.87
CA ASN A 219 -11.45 -12.74 -19.29
C ASN A 219 -12.14 -12.21 -18.03
N LYS A 220 -11.92 -10.93 -17.67
CA LYS A 220 -12.50 -10.25 -16.50
C LYS A 220 -12.18 -10.96 -15.17
N LYS A 221 -10.99 -11.54 -15.05
CA LYS A 221 -10.47 -12.13 -13.83
C LYS A 221 -9.51 -11.14 -13.18
N TYR A 222 -9.95 -10.44 -12.16
CA TYR A 222 -9.24 -9.29 -11.61
C TYR A 222 -8.49 -9.56 -10.31
N ILE A 223 -8.56 -10.78 -9.76
CA ILE A 223 -7.75 -11.23 -8.63
C ILE A 223 -7.28 -12.66 -8.90
N LEU A 224 -6.05 -12.79 -9.33
CA LEU A 224 -5.36 -14.05 -9.61
C LEU A 224 -4.02 -14.05 -8.84
N ARG A 225 -3.32 -15.18 -8.83
CA ARG A 225 -1.93 -15.22 -8.39
C ARG A 225 -1.11 -14.25 -9.24
N LEU A 226 -0.03 -13.73 -8.66
CA LEU A 226 0.79 -12.70 -9.30
C LEU A 226 1.48 -13.18 -10.59
N ASP A 227 1.68 -14.50 -10.73
CA ASP A 227 2.25 -15.13 -11.92
C ASP A 227 1.21 -15.44 -13.01
N GLU A 228 -0.07 -15.11 -12.78
CA GLU A 228 -1.17 -15.39 -13.70
C GLU A 228 -1.73 -14.10 -14.31
N GLY A 229 -2.34 -14.25 -15.50
CA GLY A 229 -2.98 -13.16 -16.24
C GLY A 229 -2.05 -12.51 -17.26
N ASP A 230 -2.51 -11.39 -17.82
CA ASP A 230 -1.88 -10.68 -18.94
C ASP A 230 -1.41 -9.26 -18.60
N PHE A 231 -1.63 -8.80 -17.37
CA PHE A 231 -1.25 -7.45 -16.95
C PHE A 231 0.26 -7.37 -16.65
N ASP A 232 0.94 -6.38 -17.28
CA ASP A 232 2.38 -6.16 -17.08
C ASP A 232 2.66 -5.47 -15.74
N GLN A 233 2.88 -6.29 -14.72
CA GLN A 233 3.19 -5.83 -13.35
C GLN A 233 4.53 -5.07 -13.30
N ALA A 234 5.54 -5.48 -14.07
CA ALA A 234 6.84 -4.81 -14.05
C ALA A 234 6.74 -3.40 -14.62
N ALA A 235 6.04 -3.22 -15.75
CA ALA A 235 5.77 -1.89 -16.29
C ALA A 235 4.97 -1.04 -15.32
N TRP A 236 3.99 -1.61 -14.62
CA TRP A 236 3.20 -0.89 -13.62
C TRP A 236 4.05 -0.42 -12.43
N ILE A 237 4.87 -1.30 -11.86
CA ILE A 237 5.77 -0.91 -10.76
C ILE A 237 6.77 0.17 -11.21
N LYS A 238 7.33 0.08 -12.43
CA LYS A 238 8.18 1.16 -12.99
C LYS A 238 7.46 2.50 -13.02
N LYS A 239 6.21 2.53 -13.45
CA LYS A 239 5.39 3.77 -13.47
C LYS A 239 5.17 4.34 -12.06
N LEU A 240 4.87 3.49 -11.07
CA LEU A 240 4.73 3.89 -9.67
C LEU A 240 6.01 4.53 -9.13
N LEU A 241 7.16 3.88 -9.35
CA LEU A 241 8.46 4.39 -8.92
C LEU A 241 8.82 5.71 -9.63
N ALA A 242 8.58 5.80 -10.93
CA ALA A 242 8.80 7.02 -11.70
C ALA A 242 7.89 8.17 -11.27
N ALA A 243 6.68 7.88 -10.78
CA ALA A 243 5.78 8.85 -10.18
C ALA A 243 6.18 9.26 -8.75
N GLY A 244 7.30 8.74 -8.23
CA GLY A 244 7.84 9.08 -6.91
C GLY A 244 7.33 8.23 -5.75
N TYR A 245 6.60 7.14 -6.01
CA TYR A 245 6.18 6.22 -4.95
C TYR A 245 7.40 5.52 -4.31
N LYS A 246 7.46 5.55 -2.98
CA LYS A 246 8.55 4.95 -2.17
C LYS A 246 8.04 3.99 -1.10
N GLY A 247 6.74 3.74 -1.10
CA GLY A 247 6.11 2.86 -0.12
C GLY A 247 6.25 1.37 -0.46
N PRO A 248 5.78 0.50 0.43
CA PRO A 248 5.73 -0.94 0.19
C PRO A 248 4.63 -1.29 -0.82
N VAL A 249 4.78 -2.45 -1.45
CA VAL A 249 3.77 -3.01 -2.36
C VAL A 249 3.10 -4.21 -1.69
N GLY A 250 1.78 -4.22 -1.64
CA GLY A 250 0.98 -5.30 -1.07
C GLY A 250 0.45 -6.26 -2.12
N LEU A 251 0.39 -7.54 -1.79
CA LEU A 251 -0.21 -8.58 -2.61
C LEU A 251 -1.65 -8.83 -2.17
N GLN A 252 -2.61 -8.66 -3.07
CA GLN A 252 -4.01 -8.99 -2.86
C GLN A 252 -4.28 -10.42 -3.35
N CYS A 253 -4.82 -11.28 -2.44
CA CYS A 253 -5.07 -12.71 -2.73
C CYS A 253 -6.51 -13.14 -2.46
N TYR A 254 -7.45 -12.21 -2.34
CA TYR A 254 -8.82 -12.54 -1.97
C TYR A 254 -9.44 -13.58 -2.92
N SER A 255 -9.91 -14.70 -2.35
CA SER A 255 -10.56 -15.79 -3.09
C SER A 255 -9.71 -16.50 -4.16
N VAL A 256 -8.40 -16.33 -4.17
CA VAL A 256 -7.51 -17.13 -4.98
C VAL A 256 -7.62 -18.60 -4.53
N LYS A 257 -7.85 -19.51 -5.48
CA LYS A 257 -8.06 -20.91 -5.20
C LYS A 257 -6.74 -21.68 -5.09
N GLY A 258 -6.77 -22.84 -4.45
CA GLY A 258 -5.62 -23.74 -4.33
C GLY A 258 -5.04 -23.78 -2.92
N ASP A 259 -3.88 -24.41 -2.79
CA ASP A 259 -3.14 -24.48 -1.54
C ASP A 259 -2.49 -23.11 -1.24
N THR A 260 -2.70 -22.63 -0.02
CA THR A 260 -2.21 -21.32 0.41
C THR A 260 -0.68 -21.18 0.34
N ALA A 261 0.06 -22.21 0.77
CA ALA A 261 1.52 -22.13 0.79
C ALA A 261 2.11 -22.17 -0.62
N GLU A 262 1.55 -22.99 -1.50
CA GLU A 262 1.97 -23.06 -2.91
C GLU A 262 1.62 -21.76 -3.66
N ASN A 263 0.46 -21.16 -3.40
CA ASN A 263 0.12 -19.87 -3.98
C ASN A 263 1.12 -18.78 -3.56
N LEU A 264 1.41 -18.66 -2.25
CA LEU A 264 2.37 -17.69 -1.74
C LEU A 264 3.78 -17.90 -2.31
N LYS A 265 4.19 -19.15 -2.49
CA LYS A 265 5.48 -19.50 -3.11
C LYS A 265 5.55 -19.08 -4.57
N ALA A 266 4.46 -19.25 -5.33
CA ALA A 266 4.39 -18.80 -6.72
C ALA A 266 4.38 -17.25 -6.78
N ASP A 267 3.63 -16.59 -5.91
CA ASP A 267 3.53 -15.13 -5.84
C ASP A 267 4.89 -14.47 -5.53
N ILE A 268 5.64 -14.98 -4.55
CA ILE A 268 6.95 -14.42 -4.23
C ILE A 268 7.98 -14.67 -5.34
N ALA A 269 7.90 -15.81 -6.01
CA ALA A 269 8.74 -16.10 -7.18
C ALA A 269 8.43 -15.14 -8.33
N ALA A 270 7.14 -14.82 -8.56
CA ALA A 270 6.73 -13.82 -9.54
C ALA A 270 7.23 -12.42 -9.16
N TRP A 271 7.13 -12.04 -7.88
CA TRP A 271 7.64 -10.76 -7.40
C TRP A 271 9.15 -10.61 -7.66
N HIS A 272 9.94 -11.64 -7.43
CA HIS A 272 11.37 -11.62 -7.73
C HIS A 272 11.63 -11.38 -9.24
N LYS A 273 10.89 -12.05 -10.12
CA LYS A 273 11.00 -11.81 -11.58
C LYS A 273 10.60 -10.39 -11.98
N ILE A 274 9.56 -9.83 -11.34
CA ILE A 274 9.15 -8.44 -11.55
C ILE A 274 10.29 -7.50 -11.15
N THR A 275 10.88 -7.70 -9.95
CA THR A 275 11.92 -6.82 -9.42
C THR A 275 13.24 -6.92 -10.17
N GLU A 276 13.58 -8.08 -10.76
CA GLU A 276 14.72 -8.23 -11.65
C GLU A 276 14.60 -7.31 -12.89
N GLN A 277 13.39 -7.09 -13.39
CA GLN A 277 13.14 -6.20 -14.51
C GLN A 277 13.19 -4.71 -14.13
N LEU A 278 13.22 -4.36 -12.84
CA LEU A 278 13.32 -2.97 -12.37
C LEU A 278 14.75 -2.44 -12.37
N LYS A 279 15.72 -3.34 -12.47
CA LYS A 279 17.17 -3.03 -12.56
C LYS A 279 17.53 -2.52 -13.95
#